data_1a5599fcb7ee50e90469bdba2821f2b9
#
_entry.id   1a5599fcb7ee50e90469bdba2821f2b9
#
_cell.length_a   1.000
_cell.length_b   1.000
_cell.length_c   1.000
_cell.angle_alpha   90.00
_cell.angle_beta   90.00
_cell.angle_gamma   90.00
#
_symmetry.space_group_name_H-M   'P 1'
#
loop_
_entity.id
_entity.type
_entity.pdbx_description
1 polymer ?
#
loop_
_entity_poly.entity_id
_entity_poly.type
_entity_poly.pdbx_seq_one_letter_code
_entity_poly.pdbx_strand_id
1 'polypeptide(L)'
;MNTRSLTISALAVAAMMLTGCASAAASDEATPAALDGGSPAEELRLGYFANVTHAPALVGLSEGLFADALGETELTTQIFNAGPAAIEALSAGAIDATFIGPNPSINTFIQSGGESARIVAGATTGGAALVVRDGIDSPDDLKGTTLATPQLGNTQDVALRSWLGDEGFQTSTTGGGDVTITPTENAQTLTLFQSGDIDGAWLPEPWVSRLVVDAGAHVLVDEADLWDGGAFPTTVLLVRADFLEEHPQTVDALLQGELAAIDWLNGNADQAADVINAKLTEDTGKPLDDAVIDRALENVTFSADPHAETFTTLVENGLAAGTQKKGSIEGLFDLRLLNGLLSDAGDDTVSAGDLGEDGTS
;
A
#
# COMPACT_ATOMS: atom_id res chain seq x y z
N MET A 1 -18.65 -22.61 -79.76
CA MET A 1 -19.95 -22.05 -80.08
C MET A 1 -20.15 -20.85 -79.16
N ASN A 2 -19.90 -19.67 -79.69
CA ASN A 2 -20.87 -18.59 -79.91
C ASN A 2 -21.32 -17.93 -78.60
N THR A 3 -21.27 -16.66 -78.33
CA THR A 3 -21.16 -15.40 -79.08
C THR A 3 -21.08 -14.29 -78.04
N ARG A 4 -20.17 -13.30 -78.09
CA ARG A 4 -20.38 -11.89 -78.49
C ARG A 4 -21.58 -11.21 -77.82
N SER A 5 -21.42 -10.01 -77.15
CA SER A 5 -21.16 -8.67 -77.72
C SER A 5 -21.00 -7.69 -76.56
N LEU A 6 -20.04 -6.77 -76.48
CA LEU A 6 -20.08 -5.36 -77.01
C LEU A 6 -21.30 -4.55 -76.56
N THR A 7 -21.19 -3.41 -75.93
CA THR A 7 -20.83 -2.06 -76.40
C THR A 7 -21.00 -1.04 -75.25
N ILE A 8 -20.19 -0.09 -75.16
CA ILE A 8 -19.97 1.32 -75.55
C ILE A 8 -20.14 2.33 -74.40
N SER A 9 -19.05 2.97 -74.17
CA SER A 9 -18.70 4.39 -73.88
C SER A 9 -19.81 5.40 -73.54
N ALA A 10 -19.48 6.19 -72.48
CA ALA A 10 -19.69 7.64 -72.50
C ALA A 10 -18.67 8.37 -71.61
N LEU A 11 -17.89 9.19 -72.25
CA LEU A 11 -16.98 10.21 -71.69
C LEU A 11 -17.79 11.37 -71.11
N ALA A 12 -17.47 11.87 -69.94
CA ALA A 12 -17.77 13.25 -69.58
C ALA A 12 -16.61 13.82 -68.70
N VAL A 13 -15.95 14.77 -69.34
CA VAL A 13 -14.94 15.68 -68.76
C VAL A 13 -15.67 16.78 -68.00
N ALA A 14 -15.29 17.08 -66.77
CA ALA A 14 -15.50 18.39 -66.17
C ALA A 14 -14.51 18.70 -65.02
N ALA A 15 -13.64 19.59 -65.34
CA ALA A 15 -13.08 20.71 -64.55
C ALA A 15 -12.57 20.53 -63.14
N MET A 16 -11.26 20.75 -63.03
CA MET A 16 -10.54 21.12 -61.81
C MET A 16 -11.11 22.38 -61.15
N MET A 17 -11.32 22.29 -59.84
CA MET A 17 -11.14 23.44 -58.93
C MET A 17 -10.23 23.02 -57.79
N LEU A 18 -9.01 23.55 -57.81
CA LEU A 18 -8.12 23.57 -56.67
C LEU A 18 -8.66 24.54 -55.61
N THR A 19 -9.10 24.03 -54.48
CA THR A 19 -9.16 24.80 -53.24
C THR A 19 -8.23 24.11 -52.24
N GLY A 20 -7.11 24.77 -51.98
CA GLY A 20 -6.22 24.39 -50.92
C GLY A 20 -6.89 24.59 -49.56
N CYS A 21 -7.10 23.49 -48.83
CA CYS A 21 -7.31 23.53 -47.39
C CYS A 21 -5.98 23.16 -46.74
N ALA A 22 -5.40 24.15 -46.04
CA ALA A 22 -4.31 23.93 -45.08
C ALA A 22 -4.85 22.96 -44.03
N SER A 23 -4.33 21.73 -43.99
CA SER A 23 -4.48 20.83 -42.86
C SER A 23 -3.66 21.40 -41.70
N ALA A 24 -4.36 22.05 -40.76
CA ALA A 24 -3.79 22.17 -39.41
C ALA A 24 -3.67 20.74 -38.88
N ALA A 25 -2.44 20.31 -38.64
CA ALA A 25 -2.18 19.14 -37.83
C ALA A 25 -2.76 19.44 -36.44
N ALA A 26 -3.93 18.89 -36.16
CA ALA A 26 -4.38 18.69 -34.80
C ALA A 26 -3.37 17.68 -34.22
N SER A 27 -2.58 18.09 -33.24
CA SER A 27 -1.95 17.19 -32.31
C SER A 27 -3.11 16.42 -31.66
N ASP A 28 -3.22 15.13 -31.95
CA ASP A 28 -3.95 14.22 -31.10
C ASP A 28 -3.27 14.27 -29.72
N GLU A 29 -3.71 15.15 -28.86
CA GLU A 29 -3.58 14.94 -27.44
C GLU A 29 -4.39 13.67 -27.17
N ALA A 30 -3.68 12.58 -26.90
CA ALA A 30 -4.26 11.34 -26.43
C ALA A 30 -5.04 11.66 -25.15
N THR A 31 -6.35 11.77 -25.24
CA THR A 31 -7.21 11.73 -24.06
C THR A 31 -6.90 10.42 -23.36
N PRO A 32 -6.50 10.42 -22.09
CA PRO A 32 -6.30 9.18 -21.36
C PRO A 32 -7.57 8.37 -21.44
N ALA A 33 -7.42 7.09 -21.69
CA ALA A 33 -8.54 6.17 -21.69
C ALA A 33 -9.16 6.21 -20.28
N ALA A 34 -10.34 6.81 -20.18
CA ALA A 34 -11.19 6.58 -19.04
C ALA A 34 -11.31 5.06 -18.86
N LEU A 35 -11.25 4.57 -17.62
CA LEU A 35 -11.52 3.16 -17.29
C LEU A 35 -13.03 2.89 -17.50
N ASP A 36 -13.55 3.28 -18.67
CA ASP A 36 -14.93 3.12 -19.10
C ASP A 36 -15.10 1.73 -19.66
N GLY A 37 -15.51 0.75 -18.84
CA GLY A 37 -15.84 -0.52 -19.44
C GLY A 37 -15.85 -1.76 -18.59
N GLY A 38 -16.03 -1.69 -17.29
CA GLY A 38 -16.31 -2.86 -16.45
C GLY A 38 -17.74 -2.84 -15.94
N SER A 39 -18.19 -3.94 -15.37
CA SER A 39 -19.40 -3.97 -14.53
C SER A 39 -18.96 -4.03 -13.07
N PRO A 40 -19.76 -3.52 -12.12
CA PRO A 40 -19.50 -3.77 -10.70
C PRO A 40 -19.34 -5.28 -10.46
N ALA A 41 -18.41 -5.64 -9.58
CA ALA A 41 -18.27 -7.03 -9.14
C ALA A 41 -19.46 -7.43 -8.27
N GLU A 42 -19.81 -8.72 -8.27
CA GLU A 42 -20.82 -9.25 -7.33
C GLU A 42 -20.26 -9.24 -5.88
N GLU A 43 -18.95 -9.49 -5.73
CA GLU A 43 -18.24 -9.55 -4.46
C GLU A 43 -16.88 -8.84 -4.55
N LEU A 44 -16.50 -8.12 -3.48
CA LEU A 44 -15.15 -7.63 -3.22
C LEU A 44 -14.59 -8.31 -1.97
N ARG A 45 -13.45 -8.98 -2.09
CA ARG A 45 -12.75 -9.64 -1.00
C ARG A 45 -11.56 -8.79 -0.57
N LEU A 46 -11.67 -8.14 0.59
CA LEU A 46 -10.71 -7.16 1.10
C LEU A 46 -9.86 -7.74 2.22
N GLY A 47 -8.54 -7.67 2.06
CA GLY A 47 -7.55 -8.00 3.08
C GLY A 47 -7.15 -6.78 3.90
N TYR A 48 -6.90 -6.96 5.21
CA TYR A 48 -6.31 -5.93 6.07
C TYR A 48 -5.63 -6.57 7.28
N PHE A 49 -4.94 -5.73 8.11
CA PHE A 49 -4.32 -6.20 9.35
C PHE A 49 -4.98 -5.51 10.54
N ALA A 50 -5.09 -6.22 11.66
CA ALA A 50 -5.61 -5.67 12.91
C ALA A 50 -4.54 -4.80 13.61
N ASN A 51 -4.18 -3.69 12.98
CA ASN A 51 -3.17 -2.72 13.43
C ASN A 51 -3.71 -1.29 13.34
N VAL A 52 -3.22 -0.38 14.18
CA VAL A 52 -3.55 1.06 14.09
C VAL A 52 -3.09 1.67 12.77
N THR A 53 -1.99 1.17 12.19
CA THR A 53 -1.54 1.57 10.85
C THR A 53 -2.51 1.18 9.72
N HIS A 54 -3.56 0.40 10.01
CA HIS A 54 -4.65 0.06 9.10
C HIS A 54 -5.97 0.74 9.50
N ALA A 55 -5.90 1.86 10.26
CA ALA A 55 -7.09 2.55 10.74
C ALA A 55 -8.10 2.94 9.66
N PRO A 56 -7.72 3.38 8.43
CA PRO A 56 -8.69 3.60 7.37
C PRO A 56 -9.53 2.35 7.05
N ALA A 57 -8.92 1.17 7.00
CA ALA A 57 -9.67 -0.09 6.85
C ALA A 57 -10.58 -0.37 8.05
N LEU A 58 -10.08 -0.22 9.28
CA LEU A 58 -10.82 -0.50 10.50
C LEU A 58 -12.05 0.40 10.64
N VAL A 59 -11.87 1.71 10.42
CA VAL A 59 -12.95 2.70 10.49
C VAL A 59 -13.92 2.54 9.33
N GLY A 60 -13.42 2.37 8.10
CA GLY A 60 -14.26 2.16 6.93
C GLY A 60 -15.19 0.95 7.06
N LEU A 61 -14.70 -0.13 7.71
CA LEU A 61 -15.50 -1.31 8.04
C LEU A 61 -16.47 -1.06 9.22
N SER A 62 -15.97 -0.44 10.29
CA SER A 62 -16.76 -0.23 11.53
C SER A 62 -17.91 0.74 11.32
N GLU A 63 -17.68 1.84 10.58
CA GLU A 63 -18.66 2.88 10.30
C GLU A 63 -19.51 2.58 9.05
N GLY A 64 -19.26 1.45 8.36
CA GLY A 64 -20.02 1.03 7.18
C GLY A 64 -19.68 1.82 5.91
N LEU A 65 -18.61 2.63 5.88
CA LEU A 65 -18.29 3.54 4.78
C LEU A 65 -17.98 2.77 3.48
N PHE A 66 -17.31 1.63 3.57
CA PHE A 66 -17.11 0.77 2.40
C PHE A 66 -18.41 0.14 1.90
N ALA A 67 -19.26 -0.35 2.81
CA ALA A 67 -20.52 -0.97 2.43
C ALA A 67 -21.46 0.04 1.76
N ASP A 68 -21.51 1.27 2.28
CA ASP A 68 -22.31 2.36 1.71
C ASP A 68 -21.83 2.74 0.30
N ALA A 69 -20.51 2.82 0.09
CA ALA A 69 -19.93 3.15 -1.21
C ALA A 69 -20.07 1.99 -2.22
N LEU A 70 -19.89 0.74 -1.80
CA LEU A 70 -19.96 -0.46 -2.65
C LEU A 70 -21.40 -0.80 -3.08
N GLY A 71 -22.41 -0.34 -2.33
CA GLY A 71 -23.82 -0.53 -2.67
C GLY A 71 -24.23 -1.99 -2.73
N GLU A 72 -24.46 -2.54 -3.94
CA GLU A 72 -24.92 -3.93 -4.14
C GLU A 72 -23.74 -4.95 -4.19
N THR A 73 -22.50 -4.51 -4.27
CA THR A 73 -21.32 -5.38 -4.22
C THR A 73 -21.14 -5.92 -2.81
N GLU A 74 -21.16 -7.25 -2.63
CA GLU A 74 -20.94 -7.87 -1.33
C GLU A 74 -19.48 -7.66 -0.90
N LEU A 75 -19.27 -7.12 0.31
CA LEU A 75 -17.95 -6.96 0.91
C LEU A 75 -17.67 -8.12 1.86
N THR A 76 -16.64 -8.90 1.56
CA THR A 76 -16.08 -9.90 2.49
C THR A 76 -14.67 -9.52 2.89
N THR A 77 -14.27 -9.88 4.11
CA THR A 77 -12.97 -9.45 4.64
C THR A 77 -12.13 -10.60 5.16
N GLN A 78 -10.81 -10.46 5.06
CA GLN A 78 -9.85 -11.40 5.64
C GLN A 78 -8.74 -10.65 6.37
N ILE A 79 -8.46 -11.07 7.62
CA ILE A 79 -7.43 -10.48 8.46
C ILE A 79 -6.12 -11.26 8.28
N PHE A 80 -5.01 -10.52 8.12
CA PHE A 80 -3.66 -11.08 8.02
C PHE A 80 -2.76 -10.54 9.12
N ASN A 81 -1.70 -11.27 9.44
CA ASN A 81 -0.71 -10.85 10.43
C ASN A 81 0.44 -10.05 9.81
N ALA A 82 0.73 -10.23 8.51
CA ALA A 82 1.79 -9.53 7.80
C ALA A 82 1.63 -9.62 6.28
N GLY A 83 2.37 -8.76 5.55
CA GLY A 83 2.25 -8.58 4.11
C GLY A 83 2.49 -9.82 3.26
N PRO A 84 3.54 -10.62 3.45
CA PRO A 84 3.77 -11.81 2.64
C PRO A 84 2.59 -12.80 2.65
N ALA A 85 1.90 -12.98 3.79
CA ALA A 85 0.71 -13.83 3.86
C ALA A 85 -0.49 -13.25 3.07
N ALA A 86 -0.67 -11.92 3.09
CA ALA A 86 -1.68 -11.26 2.28
C ALA A 86 -1.39 -11.38 0.78
N ILE A 87 -0.11 -11.29 0.36
CA ILE A 87 0.30 -11.49 -1.03
C ILE A 87 0.05 -12.93 -1.50
N GLU A 88 0.26 -13.93 -0.66
CA GLU A 88 -0.09 -15.31 -1.00
C GLU A 88 -1.59 -15.46 -1.29
N ALA A 89 -2.45 -14.84 -0.46
CA ALA A 89 -3.89 -14.85 -0.66
C ALA A 89 -4.31 -14.08 -1.91
N LEU A 90 -3.72 -12.90 -2.16
CA LEU A 90 -3.96 -12.09 -3.36
C LEU A 90 -3.57 -12.86 -4.64
N SER A 91 -2.39 -13.46 -4.64
CA SER A 91 -1.87 -14.24 -5.78
C SER A 91 -2.69 -15.50 -6.05
N ALA A 92 -3.29 -16.07 -5.01
CA ALA A 92 -4.20 -17.22 -5.14
C ALA A 92 -5.62 -16.83 -5.56
N GLY A 93 -5.92 -15.53 -5.69
CA GLY A 93 -7.25 -15.02 -5.95
C GLY A 93 -8.24 -15.24 -4.78
N ALA A 94 -7.72 -15.41 -3.55
CA ALA A 94 -8.54 -15.51 -2.35
C ALA A 94 -9.03 -14.15 -1.84
N ILE A 95 -8.30 -13.08 -2.19
CA ILE A 95 -8.69 -11.69 -1.99
C ILE A 95 -8.45 -10.89 -3.28
N ASP A 96 -9.15 -9.78 -3.48
CA ASP A 96 -9.09 -8.93 -4.66
C ASP A 96 -8.31 -7.65 -4.41
N ALA A 97 -8.38 -7.15 -3.17
CA ALA A 97 -7.67 -5.97 -2.71
C ALA A 97 -7.15 -6.18 -1.29
N THR A 98 -6.15 -5.42 -0.88
CA THR A 98 -5.65 -5.46 0.50
C THR A 98 -4.98 -4.15 0.90
N PHE A 99 -5.23 -3.73 2.13
CA PHE A 99 -4.37 -2.80 2.82
C PHE A 99 -3.09 -3.53 3.22
N ILE A 100 -1.92 -2.97 2.89
CA ILE A 100 -0.65 -3.69 3.01
C ILE A 100 0.54 -2.73 3.04
N GLY A 101 1.66 -3.19 3.56
CA GLY A 101 2.91 -2.44 3.51
C GLY A 101 3.53 -2.37 2.10
N PRO A 102 4.37 -1.36 1.81
CA PRO A 102 4.95 -1.14 0.48
C PRO A 102 5.89 -2.27 0.02
N ASN A 103 6.77 -2.81 0.86
CA ASN A 103 7.74 -3.81 0.40
C ASN A 103 7.11 -5.13 -0.09
N PRO A 104 6.08 -5.70 0.55
CA PRO A 104 5.34 -6.82 -0.03
C PRO A 104 4.69 -6.48 -1.38
N SER A 105 4.17 -5.25 -1.55
CA SER A 105 3.60 -4.77 -2.82
C SER A 105 4.66 -4.70 -3.93
N ILE A 106 5.83 -4.12 -3.62
CA ILE A 106 6.99 -4.08 -4.52
C ILE A 106 7.41 -5.50 -4.91
N ASN A 107 7.53 -6.41 -3.94
CA ASN A 107 7.99 -7.76 -4.17
C ASN A 107 7.08 -8.56 -5.09
N THR A 108 5.76 -8.51 -4.89
CA THR A 108 4.81 -9.22 -5.75
C THR A 108 4.82 -8.66 -7.16
N PHE A 109 4.88 -7.32 -7.31
CA PHE A 109 4.96 -6.66 -8.60
C PHE A 109 6.21 -7.09 -9.40
N ILE A 110 7.39 -7.01 -8.78
CA ILE A 110 8.65 -7.41 -9.42
C ILE A 110 8.65 -8.92 -9.76
N GLN A 111 8.15 -9.78 -8.87
CA GLN A 111 8.14 -11.23 -9.09
C GLN A 111 7.20 -11.66 -10.20
N SER A 112 6.11 -10.94 -10.42
CA SER A 112 5.16 -11.18 -11.51
C SER A 112 5.58 -10.57 -12.85
N GLY A 113 6.66 -9.77 -12.86
CA GLY A 113 7.02 -8.99 -14.04
C GLY A 113 6.09 -7.81 -14.31
N GLY A 114 5.42 -7.29 -13.27
CA GLY A 114 4.52 -6.14 -13.36
C GLY A 114 3.04 -6.50 -13.55
N GLU A 115 2.67 -7.79 -13.48
CA GLU A 115 1.32 -8.24 -13.83
C GLU A 115 0.40 -8.49 -12.63
N SER A 116 0.93 -8.54 -11.37
CA SER A 116 0.13 -9.05 -10.24
C SER A 116 -0.89 -8.07 -9.70
N ALA A 117 -0.47 -6.83 -9.45
CA ALA A 117 -1.29 -5.87 -8.72
C ALA A 117 -0.86 -4.42 -8.96
N ARG A 118 -1.70 -3.46 -8.52
CA ARG A 118 -1.43 -2.02 -8.55
C ARG A 118 -1.69 -1.40 -7.20
N ILE A 119 -0.85 -0.47 -6.80
CA ILE A 119 -1.15 0.46 -5.71
C ILE A 119 -2.09 1.51 -6.26
N VAL A 120 -3.26 1.66 -5.64
CA VAL A 120 -4.31 2.58 -6.09
C VAL A 120 -4.50 3.76 -5.16
N ALA A 121 -3.99 3.68 -3.91
CA ALA A 121 -3.99 4.75 -2.92
C ALA A 121 -2.96 4.52 -1.83
N GLY A 122 -2.59 5.57 -1.09
CA GLY A 122 -2.05 5.49 0.25
C GLY A 122 -3.14 5.19 1.27
N ALA A 123 -2.78 4.99 2.52
CA ALA A 123 -3.71 4.87 3.64
C ALA A 123 -3.12 5.45 4.92
N THR A 124 -1.89 5.07 5.27
CA THR A 124 -1.23 5.51 6.50
C THR A 124 0.25 5.77 6.28
N THR A 125 0.70 6.90 6.82
CA THR A 125 2.10 7.35 6.85
C THR A 125 2.60 7.32 8.29
N GLY A 126 3.85 6.92 8.51
CA GLY A 126 4.45 6.85 9.85
C GLY A 126 4.06 5.61 10.64
N GLY A 127 4.29 5.64 11.93
CA GLY A 127 3.86 4.60 12.86
C GLY A 127 4.69 3.32 12.81
N ALA A 128 6.00 3.42 12.60
CA ALA A 128 6.93 2.30 12.74
C ALA A 128 8.22 2.76 13.42
N ALA A 129 8.79 1.91 14.28
CA ALA A 129 10.00 2.22 15.03
C ALA A 129 10.76 0.95 15.49
N LEU A 130 12.05 1.10 15.71
CA LEU A 130 12.85 0.15 16.49
C LEU A 130 12.73 0.48 17.98
N VAL A 131 12.16 -0.44 18.72
CA VAL A 131 12.10 -0.36 20.20
C VAL A 131 12.98 -1.42 20.81
N VAL A 132 13.63 -1.07 21.91
CA VAL A 132 14.61 -1.92 22.58
C VAL A 132 14.43 -1.87 24.12
N ARG A 133 15.05 -2.82 24.82
CA ARG A 133 15.06 -2.86 26.28
C ARG A 133 16.08 -1.90 26.87
N ASP A 134 15.95 -1.61 28.14
CA ASP A 134 16.94 -0.83 28.92
C ASP A 134 18.36 -1.37 28.72
N GLY A 135 19.32 -0.44 28.61
CA GLY A 135 20.73 -0.73 28.43
C GLY A 135 21.20 -0.86 26.98
N ILE A 136 20.30 -0.62 26.01
CA ILE A 136 20.60 -0.45 24.59
C ILE A 136 20.24 1.00 24.24
N ASP A 137 21.21 1.90 24.29
CA ASP A 137 21.00 3.34 24.15
C ASP A 137 21.58 3.90 22.82
N SER A 138 22.29 3.05 22.07
CA SER A 138 22.94 3.43 20.82
C SER A 138 23.01 2.23 19.86
N PRO A 139 23.25 2.46 18.54
CA PRO A 139 23.47 1.37 17.58
C PRO A 139 24.59 0.43 17.99
N ASP A 140 25.68 0.94 18.60
CA ASP A 140 26.82 0.13 19.03
C ASP A 140 26.44 -0.96 20.06
N ASP A 141 25.40 -0.73 20.85
CA ASP A 141 24.92 -1.67 21.89
C ASP A 141 24.13 -2.86 21.28
N LEU A 142 23.78 -2.80 20.00
CA LEU A 142 23.02 -3.86 19.32
C LEU A 142 23.84 -5.11 19.01
N LYS A 143 25.17 -5.04 19.10
CA LYS A 143 26.02 -6.17 18.74
C LYS A 143 25.76 -7.39 19.63
N GLY A 144 25.39 -8.50 19.00
CA GLY A 144 25.10 -9.77 19.67
C GLY A 144 23.67 -9.87 20.19
N THR A 145 22.82 -8.86 19.96
CA THR A 145 21.41 -8.87 20.33
C THR A 145 20.55 -9.69 19.38
N THR A 146 19.34 -9.99 19.83
CA THR A 146 18.27 -10.61 19.03
C THR A 146 17.12 -9.63 18.89
N LEU A 147 16.80 -9.23 17.67
CA LEU A 147 15.70 -8.33 17.32
C LEU A 147 14.62 -9.06 16.54
N ALA A 148 13.36 -8.71 16.77
CA ALA A 148 12.23 -9.27 16.02
C ALA A 148 11.72 -8.30 14.96
N THR A 149 11.08 -8.88 13.94
CA THR A 149 10.32 -8.19 12.89
C THR A 149 9.06 -9.01 12.58
N PRO A 150 7.97 -8.42 11.99
CA PRO A 150 6.72 -9.15 11.83
C PRO A 150 6.82 -10.43 10.98
N GLN A 151 7.51 -10.35 9.86
CA GLN A 151 7.74 -11.47 8.94
C GLN A 151 8.90 -11.15 8.00
N LEU A 152 9.65 -12.17 7.55
CA LEU A 152 10.74 -11.98 6.58
C LEU A 152 10.23 -11.29 5.30
N GLY A 153 10.87 -10.21 4.91
CA GLY A 153 10.51 -9.42 3.73
C GLY A 153 9.29 -8.52 3.90
N ASN A 154 8.74 -8.42 5.11
CA ASN A 154 7.78 -7.37 5.46
C ASN A 154 8.49 -6.01 5.54
N THR A 155 7.75 -4.90 5.47
CA THR A 155 8.30 -3.54 5.45
C THR A 155 9.26 -3.29 6.61
N GLN A 156 8.88 -3.62 7.85
CA GLN A 156 9.72 -3.44 9.03
C GLN A 156 10.93 -4.39 9.07
N ASP A 157 10.86 -5.55 8.45
CA ASP A 157 12.02 -6.46 8.31
C ASP A 157 13.06 -5.88 7.34
N VAL A 158 12.58 -5.27 6.26
CA VAL A 158 13.43 -4.55 5.30
C VAL A 158 14.06 -3.33 5.94
N ALA A 159 13.26 -2.50 6.63
CA ALA A 159 13.73 -1.31 7.32
C ALA A 159 14.85 -1.63 8.33
N LEU A 160 14.62 -2.61 9.22
CA LEU A 160 15.64 -3.03 10.19
C LEU A 160 16.92 -3.52 9.53
N ARG A 161 16.83 -4.38 8.51
CA ARG A 161 18.02 -4.96 7.84
C ARG A 161 18.81 -3.92 7.08
N SER A 162 18.12 -3.00 6.38
CA SER A 162 18.77 -1.91 5.65
C SER A 162 19.46 -0.97 6.63
N TRP A 163 18.76 -0.51 7.66
CA TRP A 163 19.33 0.38 8.65
C TRP A 163 20.53 -0.24 9.38
N LEU A 164 20.45 -1.51 9.81
CA LEU A 164 21.61 -2.19 10.41
C LEU A 164 22.79 -2.30 9.44
N GLY A 165 22.53 -2.47 8.15
CA GLY A 165 23.58 -2.44 7.12
C GLY A 165 24.28 -1.08 7.02
N ASP A 166 23.51 0.00 7.10
CA ASP A 166 24.03 1.39 7.08
C ASP A 166 24.85 1.70 8.35
N GLU A 167 24.43 1.13 9.49
CA GLU A 167 25.22 1.18 10.76
C GLU A 167 26.44 0.24 10.74
N GLY A 168 26.68 -0.50 9.65
CA GLY A 168 27.84 -1.36 9.48
C GLY A 168 27.72 -2.77 10.03
N PHE A 169 26.54 -3.18 10.48
CA PHE A 169 26.29 -4.55 10.96
C PHE A 169 26.03 -5.52 9.81
N GLN A 170 26.50 -6.75 9.97
CA GLN A 170 26.17 -7.84 9.07
C GLN A 170 24.97 -8.62 9.61
N THR A 171 23.94 -8.76 8.77
CA THR A 171 22.74 -9.54 9.05
C THR A 171 22.56 -10.66 8.04
N SER A 172 21.72 -11.63 8.36
CA SER A 172 21.41 -12.75 7.46
C SER A 172 19.90 -13.02 7.46
N THR A 173 19.35 -13.33 6.28
CA THR A 173 17.94 -13.75 6.14
C THR A 173 17.67 -15.15 6.70
N THR A 174 18.73 -15.91 7.00
CA THR A 174 18.65 -17.25 7.60
C THR A 174 19.04 -17.28 9.07
N GLY A 175 19.16 -16.11 9.69
CA GLY A 175 19.60 -15.96 11.09
C GLY A 175 21.12 -15.82 11.25
N GLY A 176 21.54 -15.27 12.39
CA GLY A 176 22.96 -14.97 12.69
C GLY A 176 23.43 -13.65 12.09
N GLY A 177 24.73 -13.38 12.20
CA GLY A 177 25.36 -12.10 11.88
C GLY A 177 25.83 -11.41 13.16
N ASP A 178 26.08 -10.07 13.07
CA ASP A 178 26.41 -9.25 14.23
C ASP A 178 25.19 -9.02 15.12
N VAL A 179 24.00 -8.95 14.52
CA VAL A 179 22.68 -8.87 15.14
C VAL A 179 21.83 -10.01 14.57
N THR A 180 21.18 -10.77 15.45
CA THR A 180 20.25 -11.84 15.03
C THR A 180 18.87 -11.26 14.82
N ILE A 181 18.31 -11.42 13.61
CA ILE A 181 16.95 -10.99 13.30
C ILE A 181 16.04 -12.22 13.26
N THR A 182 14.98 -12.19 14.05
CA THR A 182 14.00 -13.29 14.17
C THR A 182 12.62 -12.79 13.71
N PRO A 183 12.21 -13.09 12.47
CA PRO A 183 10.85 -12.80 12.02
C PRO A 183 9.83 -13.55 12.89
N THR A 184 8.91 -12.82 13.51
CA THR A 184 8.00 -13.33 14.55
C THR A 184 6.69 -12.56 14.51
N GLU A 185 5.55 -13.23 14.60
CA GLU A 185 4.26 -12.56 14.69
C GLU A 185 4.23 -11.55 15.84
N ASN A 186 3.61 -10.39 15.63
CA ASN A 186 3.67 -9.26 16.54
C ASN A 186 3.19 -9.60 17.97
N ALA A 187 2.10 -10.37 18.10
CA ALA A 187 1.61 -10.80 19.40
C ALA A 187 2.61 -11.72 20.15
N GLN A 188 3.32 -12.55 19.42
CA GLN A 188 4.38 -13.40 19.99
C GLN A 188 5.63 -12.56 20.32
N THR A 189 5.97 -11.56 19.50
CA THR A 189 7.07 -10.63 19.76
C THR A 189 6.91 -9.95 21.12
N LEU A 190 5.72 -9.45 21.46
CA LEU A 190 5.45 -8.87 22.78
C LEU A 190 5.75 -9.88 23.91
N THR A 191 5.32 -11.12 23.76
CA THR A 191 5.56 -12.18 24.74
C THR A 191 7.05 -12.49 24.92
N LEU A 192 7.79 -12.62 23.79
CA LEU A 192 9.23 -12.89 23.82
C LEU A 192 10.03 -11.72 24.41
N PHE A 193 9.62 -10.48 24.15
CA PHE A 193 10.24 -9.30 24.74
C PHE A 193 10.03 -9.27 26.26
N GLN A 194 8.80 -9.53 26.73
CA GLN A 194 8.47 -9.58 28.16
C GLN A 194 9.22 -10.71 28.90
N SER A 195 9.42 -11.87 28.24
CA SER A 195 10.19 -12.98 28.82
C SER A 195 11.71 -12.76 28.80
N GLY A 196 12.20 -11.81 28.02
CA GLY A 196 13.63 -11.53 27.87
C GLY A 196 14.33 -12.38 26.81
N ASP A 197 13.56 -13.05 25.93
CA ASP A 197 14.10 -13.91 24.88
C ASP A 197 14.56 -13.11 23.65
N ILE A 198 14.09 -11.86 23.50
CA ILE A 198 14.55 -10.89 22.50
C ILE A 198 14.89 -9.55 23.16
N ASP A 199 15.72 -8.76 22.50
CA ASP A 199 16.26 -7.50 23.02
C ASP A 199 15.52 -6.27 22.48
N GLY A 200 14.79 -6.41 21.39
CA GLY A 200 14.03 -5.35 20.77
C GLY A 200 13.28 -5.85 19.55
N ALA A 201 12.58 -4.93 18.87
CA ALA A 201 11.86 -5.22 17.65
C ALA A 201 11.61 -3.96 16.82
N TRP A 202 11.61 -4.09 15.48
CA TRP A 202 11.10 -3.07 14.57
C TRP A 202 9.69 -3.44 14.17
N LEU A 203 8.73 -2.64 14.60
CA LEU A 203 7.32 -2.98 14.51
C LEU A 203 6.47 -1.79 14.01
N PRO A 204 5.27 -2.06 13.48
CA PRO A 204 4.27 -1.02 13.24
C PRO A 204 3.43 -0.76 14.49
N GLU A 205 2.73 0.39 14.54
CA GLU A 205 1.71 0.65 15.56
C GLU A 205 0.47 -0.27 15.39
N PRO A 206 -0.10 -0.77 16.50
CA PRO A 206 0.10 -0.37 17.90
C PRO A 206 1.20 -1.15 18.62
N TRP A 207 1.96 -2.00 17.95
CA TRP A 207 2.91 -2.91 18.58
C TRP A 207 4.13 -2.20 19.18
N VAL A 208 4.58 -1.09 18.56
CA VAL A 208 5.57 -0.19 19.15
C VAL A 208 5.06 0.33 20.50
N SER A 209 3.86 0.91 20.50
CA SER A 209 3.24 1.44 21.73
C SER A 209 3.02 0.36 22.78
N ARG A 210 2.65 -0.85 22.40
CA ARG A 210 2.51 -1.98 23.32
C ARG A 210 3.84 -2.37 23.98
N LEU A 211 4.92 -2.44 23.22
CA LEU A 211 6.22 -2.74 23.82
C LEU A 211 6.66 -1.63 24.77
N VAL A 212 6.40 -0.37 24.43
CA VAL A 212 6.74 0.77 25.29
C VAL A 212 5.89 0.79 26.56
N VAL A 213 4.56 0.72 26.43
CA VAL A 213 3.62 0.88 27.55
C VAL A 213 3.52 -0.40 28.39
N ASP A 214 3.34 -1.58 27.73
CA ASP A 214 3.06 -2.84 28.41
C ASP A 214 4.32 -3.59 28.85
N ALA A 215 5.49 -3.29 28.24
CA ALA A 215 6.71 -4.07 28.44
C ALA A 215 7.95 -3.22 28.81
N GLY A 216 7.82 -1.89 28.89
CA GLY A 216 8.90 -0.98 29.32
C GLY A 216 10.03 -0.83 28.30
N ALA A 217 9.77 -1.05 27.02
CA ALA A 217 10.70 -0.72 25.96
C ALA A 217 10.83 0.80 25.76
N HIS A 218 11.89 1.24 25.11
CA HIS A 218 12.00 2.61 24.61
C HIS A 218 12.33 2.62 23.13
N VAL A 219 12.00 3.71 22.45
CA VAL A 219 12.32 3.90 21.03
C VAL A 219 13.80 4.20 20.89
N LEU A 220 14.51 3.36 20.15
CA LEU A 220 15.92 3.60 19.77
C LEU A 220 15.98 4.35 18.43
N VAL A 221 15.11 4.01 17.47
CA VAL A 221 15.00 4.66 16.16
C VAL A 221 13.53 4.85 15.83
N ASP A 222 13.13 6.09 15.65
CA ASP A 222 11.87 6.38 14.95
C ASP A 222 12.13 6.30 13.46
N GLU A 223 11.34 5.49 12.74
CA GLU A 223 11.54 5.33 11.29
C GLU A 223 11.35 6.65 10.53
N ALA A 224 10.52 7.56 11.05
CA ALA A 224 10.33 8.89 10.46
C ALA A 224 11.63 9.70 10.36
N ASP A 225 12.56 9.51 11.32
CA ASP A 225 13.87 10.21 11.32
C ASP A 225 14.76 9.77 10.14
N LEU A 226 14.44 8.66 9.47
CA LEU A 226 15.22 8.12 8.33
C LEU A 226 14.71 8.63 6.99
N TRP A 227 13.59 9.37 6.95
CA TRP A 227 12.96 9.82 5.73
C TRP A 227 12.92 11.34 5.63
N ASP A 228 13.10 11.86 4.40
CA ASP A 228 13.00 13.30 4.15
C ASP A 228 11.62 13.82 4.53
N GLY A 229 11.58 14.80 5.43
CA GLY A 229 10.32 15.35 5.95
C GLY A 229 9.55 14.41 6.88
N GLY A 230 10.10 13.25 7.23
CA GLY A 230 9.48 12.27 8.13
C GLY A 230 8.34 11.46 7.51
N ALA A 231 8.06 11.66 6.22
CA ALA A 231 6.96 10.99 5.55
C ALA A 231 7.42 9.70 4.86
N PHE A 232 6.82 8.59 5.23
CA PHE A 232 7.02 7.27 4.60
C PHE A 232 5.74 6.45 4.69
N PRO A 233 5.39 5.68 3.63
CA PRO A 233 4.17 4.89 3.66
C PRO A 233 4.35 3.65 4.53
N THR A 234 3.46 3.45 5.49
CA THR A 234 3.38 2.21 6.26
C THR A 234 2.30 1.30 5.72
N THR A 235 1.22 1.87 5.20
CA THR A 235 0.12 1.14 4.58
C THR A 235 -0.35 1.83 3.32
N VAL A 236 -0.52 1.04 2.26
CA VAL A 236 -1.11 1.41 0.98
C VAL A 236 -2.27 0.48 0.64
N LEU A 237 -3.15 0.90 -0.25
CA LEU A 237 -4.19 0.04 -0.82
C LEU A 237 -3.68 -0.57 -2.13
N LEU A 238 -3.59 -1.90 -2.14
CA LEU A 238 -3.13 -2.71 -3.26
C LEU A 238 -4.31 -3.50 -3.84
N VAL A 239 -4.51 -3.44 -5.15
CA VAL A 239 -5.57 -4.15 -5.86
C VAL A 239 -4.96 -5.08 -6.89
N ARG A 240 -5.52 -6.28 -7.02
CA ARG A 240 -5.11 -7.22 -8.07
C ARG A 240 -5.33 -6.61 -9.45
N ALA A 241 -4.36 -6.73 -10.34
CA ALA A 241 -4.38 -6.01 -11.63
C ALA A 241 -5.54 -6.42 -12.52
N ASP A 242 -5.86 -7.72 -12.59
CA ASP A 242 -7.00 -8.24 -13.35
C ASP A 242 -8.34 -7.77 -12.75
N PHE A 243 -8.47 -7.69 -11.41
CA PHE A 243 -9.67 -7.17 -10.78
C PHE A 243 -9.88 -5.68 -11.05
N LEU A 244 -8.80 -4.88 -11.04
CA LEU A 244 -8.84 -3.46 -11.40
C LEU A 244 -9.29 -3.26 -12.87
N GLU A 245 -8.79 -4.11 -13.79
CA GLU A 245 -9.15 -4.06 -15.21
C GLU A 245 -10.59 -4.51 -15.46
N GLU A 246 -11.05 -5.58 -14.79
CA GLU A 246 -12.38 -6.16 -14.99
C GLU A 246 -13.49 -5.39 -14.27
N HIS A 247 -13.18 -4.79 -13.09
CA HIS A 247 -14.13 -4.17 -12.18
C HIS A 247 -13.70 -2.77 -11.68
N PRO A 248 -13.32 -1.85 -12.59
CA PRO A 248 -12.85 -0.51 -12.19
C PRO A 248 -13.90 0.27 -11.38
N GLN A 249 -15.20 0.05 -11.62
CA GLN A 249 -16.28 0.68 -10.86
C GLN A 249 -16.33 0.21 -9.40
N THR A 250 -15.97 -1.04 -9.14
CA THR A 250 -15.90 -1.57 -7.76
C THR A 250 -14.66 -1.00 -7.05
N VAL A 251 -13.55 -0.84 -7.77
CA VAL A 251 -12.34 -0.20 -7.20
C VAL A 251 -12.58 1.29 -6.94
N ASP A 252 -13.29 1.98 -7.81
CA ASP A 252 -13.72 3.37 -7.60
C ASP A 252 -14.59 3.50 -6.33
N ALA A 253 -15.56 2.61 -6.15
CA ALA A 253 -16.39 2.57 -4.95
C ALA A 253 -15.57 2.25 -3.68
N LEU A 254 -14.60 1.33 -3.77
CA LEU A 254 -13.65 1.05 -2.67
C LEU A 254 -12.85 2.29 -2.29
N LEU A 255 -12.34 3.03 -3.28
CA LEU A 255 -11.61 4.28 -3.06
C LEU A 255 -12.49 5.39 -2.46
N GLN A 256 -13.77 5.50 -2.86
CA GLN A 256 -14.72 6.41 -2.21
C GLN A 256 -14.87 6.07 -0.73
N GLY A 257 -15.00 4.78 -0.39
CA GLY A 257 -15.09 4.32 1.00
C GLY A 257 -13.81 4.61 1.78
N GLU A 258 -12.63 4.47 1.15
CA GLU A 258 -11.35 4.79 1.77
C GLU A 258 -11.19 6.29 2.02
N LEU A 259 -11.47 7.13 1.04
CA LEU A 259 -11.44 8.58 1.21
C LEU A 259 -12.38 9.02 2.33
N ALA A 260 -13.60 8.47 2.38
CA ALA A 260 -14.54 8.74 3.46
C ALA A 260 -14.00 8.29 4.83
N ALA A 261 -13.27 7.16 4.91
CA ALA A 261 -12.66 6.71 6.15
C ALA A 261 -11.50 7.59 6.60
N ILE A 262 -10.66 8.04 5.67
CA ILE A 262 -9.58 9.01 5.94
C ILE A 262 -10.15 10.34 6.41
N ASP A 263 -11.16 10.88 5.74
CA ASP A 263 -11.85 12.11 6.12
C ASP A 263 -12.50 11.98 7.51
N TRP A 264 -13.13 10.83 7.77
CA TRP A 264 -13.71 10.55 9.07
C TRP A 264 -12.65 10.55 10.18
N LEU A 265 -11.51 9.88 9.97
CA LEU A 265 -10.39 9.85 10.92
C LEU A 265 -9.82 11.24 11.19
N ASN A 266 -9.61 12.03 10.15
CA ASN A 266 -9.07 13.38 10.26
C ASN A 266 -10.06 14.38 10.88
N GLY A 267 -11.37 14.13 10.70
CA GLY A 267 -12.44 14.98 11.23
C GLY A 267 -12.91 14.63 12.64
N ASN A 268 -12.62 13.39 13.13
CA ASN A 268 -13.16 12.87 14.39
C ASN A 268 -12.05 12.30 15.30
N ALA A 269 -10.94 13.00 15.43
CA ALA A 269 -9.78 12.57 16.21
C ALA A 269 -10.10 12.19 17.67
N ASP A 270 -11.12 12.82 18.27
CA ASP A 270 -11.62 12.53 19.61
C ASP A 270 -12.39 11.22 19.74
N GLN A 271 -12.87 10.65 18.63
CA GLN A 271 -13.62 9.39 18.59
C GLN A 271 -12.79 8.24 17.95
N ALA A 272 -11.71 8.60 17.24
CA ALA A 272 -10.91 7.64 16.48
C ALA A 272 -10.38 6.50 17.36
N ALA A 273 -9.86 6.81 18.55
CA ALA A 273 -9.36 5.82 19.50
C ALA A 273 -10.42 4.78 19.87
N ASP A 274 -11.63 5.22 20.19
CA ASP A 274 -12.75 4.35 20.61
C ASP A 274 -13.19 3.42 19.47
N VAL A 275 -13.38 3.97 18.26
CA VAL A 275 -13.84 3.19 17.09
C VAL A 275 -12.78 2.19 16.66
N ILE A 276 -11.52 2.60 16.57
CA ILE A 276 -10.41 1.72 16.20
C ILE A 276 -10.25 0.62 17.26
N ASN A 277 -10.29 0.95 18.56
CA ASN A 277 -10.12 -0.03 19.63
C ASN A 277 -11.30 -1.02 19.70
N ALA A 278 -12.51 -0.57 19.41
CA ALA A 278 -13.68 -1.45 19.30
C ALA A 278 -13.49 -2.46 18.16
N LYS A 279 -13.06 -2.02 16.97
CA LYS A 279 -12.81 -2.90 15.82
C LYS A 279 -11.65 -3.85 16.08
N LEU A 280 -10.54 -3.36 16.66
CA LEU A 280 -9.43 -4.21 17.07
C LEU A 280 -9.85 -5.26 18.10
N THR A 281 -10.77 -4.90 19.01
CA THR A 281 -11.33 -5.86 19.99
C THR A 281 -12.17 -6.93 19.31
N GLU A 282 -12.99 -6.56 18.34
CA GLU A 282 -13.76 -7.52 17.53
C GLU A 282 -12.81 -8.50 16.80
N ASP A 283 -11.76 -7.97 16.17
CA ASP A 283 -10.84 -8.73 15.32
C ASP A 283 -9.89 -9.64 16.13
N THR A 284 -9.45 -9.19 17.31
CA THR A 284 -8.40 -9.87 18.10
C THR A 284 -8.92 -10.52 19.39
N GLY A 285 -10.14 -10.18 19.79
CA GLY A 285 -10.75 -10.63 21.03
C GLY A 285 -10.27 -9.89 22.28
N LYS A 286 -9.45 -8.83 22.16
CA LYS A 286 -8.91 -8.05 23.30
C LYS A 286 -8.79 -6.57 22.95
N PRO A 287 -9.28 -5.66 23.84
CA PRO A 287 -9.02 -4.24 23.68
C PRO A 287 -7.54 -3.91 23.95
N LEU A 288 -7.12 -2.81 23.40
CA LEU A 288 -5.89 -2.12 23.81
C LEU A 288 -6.17 -1.22 25.01
N ASP A 289 -5.17 -1.02 25.87
CA ASP A 289 -5.24 0.00 26.91
C ASP A 289 -5.26 1.40 26.27
N ASP A 290 -5.98 2.36 26.85
CA ASP A 290 -6.14 3.73 26.33
C ASP A 290 -4.77 4.38 26.05
N ALA A 291 -3.82 4.23 26.98
CA ALA A 291 -2.46 4.77 26.80
C ALA A 291 -1.70 4.18 25.60
N VAL A 292 -2.03 2.94 25.20
CA VAL A 292 -1.42 2.29 24.02
C VAL A 292 -2.00 2.88 22.74
N ILE A 293 -3.33 2.98 22.66
CA ILE A 293 -3.98 3.47 21.44
C ILE A 293 -3.77 4.96 21.24
N ASP A 294 -3.81 5.77 22.31
CA ASP A 294 -3.54 7.20 22.25
C ASP A 294 -2.12 7.44 21.72
N ARG A 295 -1.12 6.77 22.31
CA ARG A 295 0.27 6.87 21.84
C ARG A 295 0.42 6.39 20.40
N ALA A 296 -0.25 5.32 19.99
CA ALA A 296 -0.17 4.79 18.62
C ALA A 296 -0.71 5.79 17.60
N LEU A 297 -1.81 6.49 17.92
CA LEU A 297 -2.42 7.49 17.07
C LEU A 297 -1.57 8.77 16.92
N GLU A 298 -0.75 9.10 17.92
CA GLU A 298 0.19 10.24 17.84
C GLU A 298 1.30 10.01 16.80
N ASN A 299 1.58 8.76 16.43
CA ASN A 299 2.69 8.38 15.54
C ASN A 299 2.25 8.10 14.09
N VAL A 300 0.98 8.24 13.75
CA VAL A 300 0.44 7.95 12.41
C VAL A 300 -0.25 9.16 11.82
N THR A 301 -0.24 9.24 10.50
CA THR A 301 -1.04 10.20 9.71
C THR A 301 -1.82 9.43 8.65
N PHE A 302 -3.09 9.78 8.46
CA PHE A 302 -3.96 9.12 7.48
C PHE A 302 -4.08 9.99 6.23
N SER A 303 -3.71 9.42 5.09
CA SER A 303 -3.68 10.12 3.81
C SER A 303 -3.81 9.14 2.66
N ALA A 304 -4.52 9.52 1.62
CA ALA A 304 -4.60 8.77 0.37
C ALA A 304 -3.34 8.91 -0.51
N ASP A 305 -2.39 9.79 -0.14
CA ASP A 305 -1.10 9.89 -0.83
C ASP A 305 -0.23 8.67 -0.52
N PRO A 306 0.13 7.86 -1.52
CA PRO A 306 0.99 6.68 -1.33
C PRO A 306 2.46 7.02 -1.16
N HIS A 307 2.87 8.28 -1.25
CA HIS A 307 4.27 8.73 -1.24
C HIS A 307 5.14 7.98 -2.24
N ALA A 308 4.72 7.95 -3.51
CA ALA A 308 5.38 7.17 -4.57
C ALA A 308 6.87 7.52 -4.73
N GLU A 309 7.28 8.74 -4.42
CA GLU A 309 8.67 9.21 -4.43
C GLU A 309 9.59 8.39 -3.50
N THR A 310 9.05 7.76 -2.45
CA THR A 310 9.81 6.94 -1.50
C THR A 310 10.13 5.54 -2.03
N PHE A 311 9.41 5.08 -3.05
CA PHE A 311 9.46 3.66 -3.48
C PHE A 311 10.79 3.25 -4.11
N THR A 312 11.52 4.17 -4.74
CA THR A 312 12.87 3.89 -5.22
C THR A 312 13.80 3.53 -4.06
N THR A 313 13.74 4.31 -2.97
CA THR A 313 14.50 4.02 -1.74
C THR A 313 14.04 2.70 -1.10
N LEU A 314 12.74 2.41 -1.07
CA LEU A 314 12.22 1.12 -0.56
C LEU A 314 12.72 -0.07 -1.37
N VAL A 315 12.88 0.06 -2.69
CA VAL A 315 13.51 -0.97 -3.54
C VAL A 315 14.99 -1.15 -3.20
N GLU A 316 15.74 -0.05 -3.03
CA GLU A 316 17.15 -0.09 -2.65
C GLU A 316 17.33 -0.76 -1.30
N ASN A 317 16.51 -0.42 -0.32
CA ASN A 317 16.49 -1.03 1.01
C ASN A 317 16.19 -2.54 0.94
N GLY A 318 15.20 -2.95 0.13
CA GLY A 318 14.87 -4.37 -0.07
C GLY A 318 15.99 -5.18 -0.72
N LEU A 319 16.74 -4.57 -1.65
CA LEU A 319 17.92 -5.17 -2.26
C LEU A 319 19.07 -5.28 -1.26
N ALA A 320 19.33 -4.23 -0.47
CA ALA A 320 20.37 -4.22 0.57
C ALA A 320 20.06 -5.25 1.68
N ALA A 321 18.79 -5.34 2.09
CA ALA A 321 18.30 -6.34 3.05
C ALA A 321 18.39 -7.79 2.53
N GLY A 322 18.57 -8.00 1.23
CA GLY A 322 18.61 -9.34 0.62
C GLY A 322 17.25 -10.05 0.58
N THR A 323 16.16 -9.32 0.74
CA THR A 323 14.78 -9.82 0.77
C THR A 323 14.04 -9.63 -0.54
N GLN A 324 14.64 -8.91 -1.48
CA GLN A 324 14.06 -8.54 -2.76
C GLN A 324 14.98 -8.90 -3.93
N LYS A 325 14.37 -9.23 -5.07
CA LYS A 325 15.09 -9.40 -6.35
C LYS A 325 15.16 -8.06 -7.10
N LYS A 326 16.16 -7.94 -7.98
CA LYS A 326 16.23 -6.80 -8.91
C LYS A 326 15.07 -6.86 -9.90
N GLY A 327 14.43 -5.73 -10.12
CA GLY A 327 13.34 -5.57 -11.10
C GLY A 327 12.93 -4.11 -11.20
N SER A 328 12.14 -3.77 -12.22
CA SER A 328 11.51 -2.47 -12.36
C SER A 328 10.23 -2.41 -11.53
N ILE A 329 9.94 -1.24 -11.00
CA ILE A 329 8.65 -0.89 -10.39
C ILE A 329 7.88 0.14 -11.23
N GLU A 330 8.30 0.37 -12.46
CA GLU A 330 7.53 1.16 -13.44
C GLU A 330 6.18 0.48 -13.69
N GLY A 331 5.09 1.23 -13.54
CA GLY A 331 3.72 0.72 -13.63
C GLY A 331 3.17 0.11 -12.33
N LEU A 332 3.87 0.23 -11.19
CA LEU A 332 3.36 -0.25 -9.89
C LEU A 332 2.11 0.51 -9.43
N PHE A 333 2.02 1.80 -9.76
CA PHE A 333 0.90 2.65 -9.37
C PHE A 333 -0.13 2.80 -10.48
N ASP A 334 -1.40 2.83 -10.09
CA ASP A 334 -2.51 3.29 -10.91
C ASP A 334 -3.40 4.20 -10.06
N LEU A 335 -3.12 5.51 -10.15
CA LEU A 335 -3.80 6.54 -9.35
C LEU A 335 -4.92 7.24 -10.13
N ARG A 336 -5.27 6.75 -11.32
CA ARG A 336 -6.25 7.40 -12.20
C ARG A 336 -7.62 7.55 -11.55
N LEU A 337 -8.13 6.51 -10.91
CA LEU A 337 -9.42 6.55 -10.20
C LEU A 337 -9.36 7.46 -8.98
N LEU A 338 -8.32 7.32 -8.15
CA LEU A 338 -8.11 8.17 -6.98
C LEU A 338 -8.08 9.66 -7.35
N ASN A 339 -7.24 10.01 -8.34
CA ASN A 339 -7.10 11.40 -8.79
C ASN A 339 -8.38 11.95 -9.44
N GLY A 340 -9.19 11.09 -10.07
CA GLY A 340 -10.53 11.45 -10.51
C GLY A 340 -11.43 11.87 -9.35
N LEU A 341 -11.48 11.07 -8.29
CA LEU A 341 -12.27 11.34 -7.09
C LEU A 341 -11.79 12.61 -6.35
N LEU A 342 -10.47 12.77 -6.17
CA LEU A 342 -9.88 13.95 -5.54
C LEU A 342 -10.21 15.24 -6.35
N SER A 343 -10.07 15.18 -7.68
CA SER A 343 -10.40 16.31 -8.55
C SER A 343 -11.88 16.69 -8.48
N ASP A 344 -12.77 15.70 -8.44
CA ASP A 344 -14.23 15.91 -8.34
C ASP A 344 -14.62 16.54 -6.97
N ALA A 345 -13.87 16.20 -5.92
CA ALA A 345 -14.00 16.81 -4.59
C ALA A 345 -13.39 18.23 -4.51
N GLY A 346 -12.50 18.59 -5.44
CA GLY A 346 -11.77 19.86 -5.45
C GLY A 346 -10.51 19.83 -4.59
N ASP A 347 -10.00 18.62 -4.30
CA ASP A 347 -8.78 18.37 -3.55
C ASP A 347 -7.56 18.27 -4.49
N ASP A 348 -6.36 18.40 -3.92
CA ASP A 348 -5.11 18.22 -4.65
C ASP A 348 -4.93 16.76 -5.04
N THR A 349 -4.55 16.53 -6.30
CA THR A 349 -4.22 15.18 -6.79
C THR A 349 -2.86 14.71 -6.29
N VAL A 350 -2.66 13.40 -6.24
CA VAL A 350 -1.42 12.75 -5.85
C VAL A 350 -0.66 12.22 -7.08
N SER A 351 0.65 12.02 -6.97
CA SER A 351 1.47 11.64 -8.10
C SER A 351 2.12 10.27 -7.92
N ALA A 352 2.07 9.45 -8.97
CA ALA A 352 2.86 8.23 -9.11
C ALA A 352 4.31 8.52 -9.52
N GLY A 353 4.64 9.76 -9.88
CA GLY A 353 5.90 10.09 -10.50
C GLY A 353 6.12 9.28 -11.79
N ASP A 354 7.33 8.78 -12.01
CA ASP A 354 7.66 7.90 -13.14
C ASP A 354 7.29 6.42 -12.89
N LEU A 355 6.50 6.12 -11.84
CA LEU A 355 6.24 4.75 -11.38
C LEU A 355 4.85 4.23 -11.77
N GLY A 356 4.03 5.01 -12.49
CA GLY A 356 2.69 4.57 -12.87
C GLY A 356 1.85 5.64 -13.56
N GLU A 357 0.54 5.47 -13.46
CA GLU A 357 -0.46 6.30 -14.12
C GLU A 357 -1.15 7.22 -13.11
N ASP A 358 -1.09 8.55 -13.34
CA ASP A 358 -1.73 9.54 -12.47
C ASP A 358 -3.19 9.84 -12.89
N GLY A 359 -3.60 9.47 -14.11
CA GLY A 359 -4.79 10.05 -14.71
C GLY A 359 -4.46 11.46 -15.19
N THR A 360 -5.29 12.08 -15.94
CA THR A 360 -4.90 13.35 -16.52
C THR A 360 -4.93 14.56 -15.70
N SER A 361 -4.07 15.44 -16.00
CA SER A 361 -4.29 16.90 -15.99
C SER A 361 -5.11 17.37 -17.17
#